data_4c10fc89a4726f218fe24ab3f1c327a5
#
_entry.id   4c10fc89a4726f218fe24ab3f1c327a5
#
_cell.length_a   1.000
_cell.length_b   1.000
_cell.length_c   1.000
_cell.angle_alpha   90.00
_cell.angle_beta   90.00
_cell.angle_gamma   90.00
#
_symmetry.space_group_name_H-M   'P 1'
#
loop_
_entity.id
_entity.type
_entity.pdbx_description
1 polymer ?
#
loop_
_entity_poly.entity_id
_entity_poly.type
_entity_poly.pdbx_seq_one_letter_code
_entity_poly.pdbx_strand_id
1 'polypeptide(L)'
;MAEKVNQGIELVKAGANVLGQFYQDLAQPSVKALGQALATVFELCPNSLLSLKLWTEKRKLNFAKRLNEYKDKLEQIPEEKRCEVDTQIGTPIVEKLTYTTNDEIADLFTTLLANASNIDTVNRAHPAFVDIIGRLSEDEARIIQYLRTAIEVPYCSFRAITKNENGGFITILDHATMLPYYISLTFPQNITAYLSNLISLGVLSDEDGLYKIDNTEYDNICLKNGLDSFGKSSVSCPLKPSDSAPLKHSTMPP
;
A
#
# COMPACT_ATOMS: atom_id res chain seq x y z
N MET A 1 4.93 41.08 -25.35
CA MET A 1 4.03 40.93 -24.18
C MET A 1 2.69 40.26 -24.54
N ALA A 2 2.05 40.66 -25.64
CA ALA A 2 0.77 40.08 -26.08
C ALA A 2 0.83 38.56 -26.40
N GLU A 3 1.93 38.09 -26.94
CA GLU A 3 2.12 36.68 -27.32
C GLU A 3 2.20 35.74 -26.12
N LYS A 4 2.85 36.16 -25.02
CA LYS A 4 2.88 35.40 -23.76
C LYS A 4 1.52 35.37 -23.05
N VAL A 5 0.73 36.43 -23.21
CA VAL A 5 -0.64 36.51 -22.68
C VAL A 5 -1.57 35.58 -23.47
N ASN A 6 -1.42 35.51 -24.79
CA ASN A 6 -2.20 34.60 -25.62
C ASN A 6 -1.85 33.12 -25.37
N GLN A 7 -0.56 32.77 -25.22
CA GLN A 7 -0.15 31.44 -24.82
C GLN A 7 -0.70 31.07 -23.43
N GLY A 8 -0.72 32.02 -22.49
CA GLY A 8 -1.34 31.82 -21.18
C GLY A 8 -2.85 31.56 -21.25
N ILE A 9 -3.56 32.26 -22.14
CA ILE A 9 -5.01 32.09 -22.35
C ILE A 9 -5.31 30.74 -23.03
N GLU A 10 -4.50 30.32 -24.01
CA GLU A 10 -4.66 29.01 -24.66
C GLU A 10 -4.34 27.85 -23.72
N LEU A 11 -3.30 27.97 -22.88
CA LEU A 11 -3.01 27.01 -21.82
C LEU A 11 -4.13 26.92 -20.76
N VAL A 12 -4.75 28.06 -20.43
CA VAL A 12 -5.91 28.12 -19.53
C VAL A 12 -7.13 27.44 -20.16
N LYS A 13 -7.37 27.64 -21.46
CA LYS A 13 -8.46 27.00 -22.21
C LYS A 13 -8.21 25.50 -22.37
N ALA A 14 -6.97 25.07 -22.66
CA ALA A 14 -6.60 23.67 -22.74
C ALA A 14 -6.74 22.96 -21.38
N GLY A 15 -6.31 23.60 -20.28
CA GLY A 15 -6.48 23.08 -18.94
C GLY A 15 -7.95 23.01 -18.48
N ALA A 16 -8.76 24.00 -18.86
CA ALA A 16 -10.21 23.98 -18.64
C ALA A 16 -10.89 22.90 -19.49
N ASN A 17 -10.40 22.64 -20.72
CA ASN A 17 -10.88 21.55 -21.55
C ASN A 17 -10.51 20.18 -21.00
N VAL A 18 -9.31 19.99 -20.43
CA VAL A 18 -8.91 18.70 -19.82
C VAL A 18 -9.72 18.42 -18.55
N LEU A 19 -9.95 19.45 -17.71
CA LEU A 19 -10.88 19.33 -16.58
C LEU A 19 -12.33 19.15 -17.08
N GLY A 20 -12.75 19.88 -18.10
CA GLY A 20 -14.07 19.77 -18.72
C GLY A 20 -14.28 18.41 -19.38
N GLN A 21 -13.29 17.84 -20.06
CA GLN A 21 -13.31 16.48 -20.58
C GLN A 21 -13.32 15.46 -19.43
N PHE A 22 -12.51 15.66 -18.41
CA PHE A 22 -12.51 14.80 -17.23
C PHE A 22 -13.88 14.82 -16.51
N TYR A 23 -14.49 16.02 -16.35
CA TYR A 23 -15.85 16.13 -15.81
C TYR A 23 -16.92 15.63 -16.79
N GLN A 24 -16.73 15.75 -18.10
CA GLN A 24 -17.62 15.16 -19.11
C GLN A 24 -17.48 13.65 -19.17
N ASP A 25 -16.27 13.13 -19.01
CA ASP A 25 -16.02 11.69 -18.88
C ASP A 25 -16.62 11.16 -17.57
N LEU A 26 -16.52 11.92 -16.47
CA LEU A 26 -17.19 11.63 -15.20
C LEU A 26 -18.74 11.66 -15.30
N ALA A 27 -19.29 12.42 -16.25
CA ALA A 27 -20.73 12.50 -16.52
C ALA A 27 -21.25 11.36 -17.42
N GLN A 28 -20.37 10.57 -18.05
CA GLN A 28 -20.78 9.38 -18.80
C GLN A 28 -21.35 8.31 -17.87
N PRO A 29 -22.33 7.51 -18.33
CA PRO A 29 -22.96 6.47 -17.48
C PRO A 29 -21.95 5.52 -16.82
N SER A 30 -20.86 5.18 -17.53
CA SER A 30 -19.80 4.31 -17.04
C SER A 30 -18.89 4.97 -15.97
N VAL A 31 -18.89 6.30 -15.86
CA VAL A 31 -18.06 7.08 -14.93
C VAL A 31 -18.89 7.81 -13.88
N LYS A 32 -20.23 7.78 -14.03
CA LYS A 32 -21.17 8.41 -13.11
C LYS A 32 -20.99 7.90 -11.66
N ALA A 33 -20.71 6.60 -11.50
CA ALA A 33 -20.46 5.99 -10.20
C ALA A 33 -19.18 6.57 -9.54
N LEU A 34 -18.11 6.81 -10.31
CA LEU A 34 -16.89 7.46 -9.83
C LEU A 34 -17.17 8.91 -9.38
N GLY A 35 -17.93 9.65 -10.21
CA GLY A 35 -18.33 11.03 -9.89
C GLY A 35 -19.18 11.10 -8.63
N GLN A 36 -20.11 10.16 -8.42
CA GLN A 36 -20.93 10.10 -7.21
C GLN A 36 -20.12 9.73 -5.97
N ALA A 37 -19.22 8.75 -6.06
CA ALA A 37 -18.39 8.32 -4.94
C ALA A 37 -17.37 9.40 -4.49
N LEU A 38 -16.89 10.23 -5.41
CA LEU A 38 -15.85 11.23 -5.15
C LEU A 38 -16.35 12.68 -5.32
N ALA A 39 -17.66 12.93 -5.43
CA ALA A 39 -18.19 14.28 -5.68
C ALA A 39 -17.66 15.28 -4.66
N THR A 40 -17.89 15.04 -3.38
CA THR A 40 -17.46 15.92 -2.29
C THR A 40 -15.94 16.00 -2.17
N VAL A 41 -15.23 14.89 -2.46
CA VAL A 41 -13.76 14.85 -2.47
C VAL A 41 -13.20 15.82 -3.53
N PHE A 42 -13.75 15.81 -4.75
CA PHE A 42 -13.31 16.72 -5.80
C PHE A 42 -13.67 18.18 -5.53
N GLU A 43 -14.77 18.45 -4.83
CA GLU A 43 -15.12 19.80 -4.40
C GLU A 43 -14.13 20.37 -3.37
N LEU A 44 -13.57 19.54 -2.50
CA LEU A 44 -12.60 19.91 -1.46
C LEU A 44 -11.15 19.94 -1.94
N CYS A 45 -10.84 19.36 -3.11
CA CYS A 45 -9.50 19.33 -3.68
C CYS A 45 -9.25 20.35 -4.82
N PRO A 46 -9.85 21.57 -4.83
CA PRO A 46 -9.71 22.49 -5.96
C PRO A 46 -8.26 22.93 -6.20
N ASN A 47 -7.47 23.07 -5.14
CA ASN A 47 -6.08 23.50 -5.25
C ASN A 47 -5.16 22.42 -5.81
N SER A 48 -5.35 21.17 -5.41
CA SER A 48 -4.59 20.03 -5.93
C SER A 48 -4.92 19.77 -7.40
N LEU A 49 -6.18 19.94 -7.79
CA LEU A 49 -6.65 19.77 -9.16
C LEU A 49 -6.41 21.02 -10.03
N LEU A 50 -6.43 22.23 -9.47
CA LEU A 50 -6.06 23.46 -10.18
C LEU A 50 -4.58 23.44 -10.60
N SER A 51 -3.72 22.78 -9.86
CA SER A 51 -2.33 22.56 -10.25
C SER A 51 -2.18 21.62 -11.45
N LEU A 52 -3.24 20.90 -11.88
CA LEU A 52 -3.28 20.10 -13.11
C LEU A 52 -2.84 20.88 -14.36
N LYS A 53 -3.07 22.19 -14.38
CA LYS A 53 -2.61 23.08 -15.46
C LYS A 53 -1.08 23.15 -15.57
N LEU A 54 -0.39 22.95 -14.43
CA LEU A 54 1.07 22.97 -14.32
C LEU A 54 1.67 21.55 -14.41
N TRP A 55 0.82 20.52 -14.46
CA TRP A 55 1.31 19.16 -14.56
C TRP A 55 1.82 18.83 -15.94
N THR A 56 2.90 18.06 -15.99
CA THR A 56 3.36 17.45 -17.23
C THR A 56 2.34 16.46 -17.76
N GLU A 57 2.31 16.23 -19.07
CA GLU A 57 1.41 15.24 -19.69
C GLU A 57 1.60 13.84 -19.08
N LYS A 58 2.85 13.46 -18.76
CA LYS A 58 3.14 12.20 -18.07
C LYS A 58 2.43 12.08 -16.73
N ARG A 59 2.38 13.16 -15.95
CA ARG A 59 1.72 13.18 -14.64
C ARG A 59 0.19 13.07 -14.76
N LYS A 60 -0.38 13.76 -15.76
CA LYS A 60 -1.82 13.66 -16.08
C LYS A 60 -2.20 12.24 -16.48
N LEU A 61 -1.42 11.62 -17.37
CA LEU A 61 -1.64 10.23 -17.80
C LEU A 61 -1.54 9.25 -16.64
N ASN A 62 -0.55 9.43 -15.76
CA ASN A 62 -0.41 8.58 -14.58
C ASN A 62 -1.63 8.72 -13.65
N PHE A 63 -2.06 9.93 -13.36
CA PHE A 63 -3.24 10.15 -12.52
C PHE A 63 -4.52 9.56 -13.14
N ALA A 64 -4.73 9.75 -14.45
CA ALA A 64 -5.84 9.13 -15.18
C ALA A 64 -5.80 7.59 -15.09
N LYS A 65 -4.61 6.98 -15.21
CA LYS A 65 -4.42 5.54 -14.99
C LYS A 65 -4.93 5.13 -13.60
N ARG A 66 -4.55 5.86 -12.54
CA ARG A 66 -4.97 5.55 -11.15
C ARG A 66 -6.47 5.68 -10.93
N LEU A 67 -7.10 6.67 -11.55
CA LEU A 67 -8.56 6.80 -11.50
C LEU A 67 -9.27 5.68 -12.25
N ASN A 68 -8.72 5.21 -13.38
CA ASN A 68 -9.27 4.04 -14.08
C ASN A 68 -9.12 2.76 -13.24
N GLU A 69 -7.97 2.54 -12.60
CA GLU A 69 -7.77 1.42 -11.67
C GLU A 69 -8.80 1.42 -10.53
N TYR A 70 -9.10 2.59 -9.97
CA TYR A 70 -10.16 2.72 -8.97
C TYR A 70 -11.55 2.46 -9.56
N LYS A 71 -11.83 2.98 -10.76
CA LYS A 71 -13.09 2.75 -11.48
C LYS A 71 -13.34 1.25 -11.68
N ASP A 72 -12.34 0.52 -12.16
CA ASP A 72 -12.45 -0.93 -12.39
C ASP A 72 -12.79 -1.69 -11.10
N LYS A 73 -12.23 -1.26 -9.95
CA LYS A 73 -12.56 -1.81 -8.64
C LYS A 73 -13.98 -1.42 -8.19
N LEU A 74 -14.40 -0.18 -8.45
CA LEU A 74 -15.72 0.31 -8.11
C LEU A 74 -16.82 -0.39 -8.93
N GLU A 75 -16.56 -0.73 -10.19
CA GLU A 75 -17.48 -1.46 -11.05
C GLU A 75 -17.75 -2.89 -10.56
N GLN A 76 -16.83 -3.48 -9.79
CA GLN A 76 -17.04 -4.78 -9.14
C GLN A 76 -18.01 -4.71 -7.95
N ILE A 77 -18.31 -3.51 -7.44
CA ILE A 77 -19.23 -3.30 -6.34
C ILE A 77 -20.63 -3.10 -6.94
N PRO A 78 -21.66 -3.90 -6.53
CA PRO A 78 -23.04 -3.69 -6.93
C PRO A 78 -23.49 -2.25 -6.68
N GLU A 79 -24.28 -1.66 -7.59
CA GLU A 79 -24.67 -0.25 -7.51
C GLU A 79 -25.38 0.09 -6.19
N GLU A 80 -26.23 -0.80 -5.71
CA GLU A 80 -26.98 -0.66 -4.46
C GLU A 80 -26.09 -0.68 -3.20
N LYS A 81 -24.83 -1.13 -3.33
CA LYS A 81 -23.85 -1.17 -2.25
C LYS A 81 -22.84 -0.04 -2.32
N ARG A 82 -22.88 0.79 -3.37
CA ARG A 82 -21.97 1.93 -3.50
C ARG A 82 -22.40 3.07 -2.61
N CYS A 83 -21.42 3.67 -1.93
CA CYS A 83 -21.63 4.85 -1.10
C CYS A 83 -20.59 5.93 -1.42
N GLU A 84 -20.87 7.15 -0.97
CA GLU A 84 -19.95 8.27 -1.08
C GLU A 84 -18.77 8.06 -0.11
N VAL A 85 -17.57 8.38 -0.60
CA VAL A 85 -16.33 8.26 0.19
C VAL A 85 -16.23 9.41 1.17
N ASP A 86 -15.94 9.08 2.43
CA ASP A 86 -15.63 10.09 3.44
C ASP A 86 -14.43 10.95 3.00
N THR A 87 -14.57 12.27 3.14
CA THR A 87 -13.57 13.25 2.72
C THR A 87 -12.24 13.12 3.46
N GLN A 88 -12.25 12.62 4.70
CA GLN A 88 -11.02 12.36 5.46
C GLN A 88 -10.19 11.21 4.86
N ILE A 89 -10.82 10.34 4.08
CA ILE A 89 -10.14 9.24 3.37
C ILE A 89 -9.88 9.66 1.92
N GLY A 90 -10.91 10.10 1.23
CA GLY A 90 -10.87 10.36 -0.20
C GLY A 90 -9.93 11.50 -0.58
N THR A 91 -10.00 12.64 0.13
CA THR A 91 -9.20 13.83 -0.20
C THR A 91 -7.70 13.54 -0.16
N PRO A 92 -7.14 13.01 0.95
CA PRO A 92 -5.70 12.73 1.00
C PRO A 92 -5.28 11.61 0.05
N ILE A 93 -6.13 10.62 -0.26
CA ILE A 93 -5.80 9.60 -1.25
C ILE A 93 -5.71 10.21 -2.65
N VAL A 94 -6.71 11.01 -3.06
CA VAL A 94 -6.70 11.68 -4.36
C VAL A 94 -5.46 12.56 -4.51
N GLU A 95 -5.08 13.31 -3.48
CA GLU A 95 -3.84 14.08 -3.46
C GLU A 95 -2.60 13.20 -3.66
N LYS A 96 -2.48 12.12 -2.91
CA LYS A 96 -1.35 11.19 -3.02
C LYS A 96 -1.26 10.52 -4.39
N LEU A 97 -2.39 10.12 -4.98
CA LEU A 97 -2.44 9.53 -6.31
C LEU A 97 -1.95 10.48 -7.42
N THR A 98 -1.99 11.79 -7.19
CA THR A 98 -1.48 12.78 -8.16
C THR A 98 0.02 12.67 -8.41
N TYR A 99 0.79 12.13 -7.45
CA TYR A 99 2.25 11.99 -7.54
C TYR A 99 2.75 10.56 -7.31
N THR A 100 1.86 9.61 -6.98
CA THR A 100 2.24 8.20 -6.82
C THR A 100 2.51 7.57 -8.17
N THR A 101 3.76 7.26 -8.46
CA THR A 101 4.19 6.62 -9.72
C THR A 101 4.31 5.11 -9.60
N ASN A 102 4.49 4.60 -8.40
CA ASN A 102 4.62 3.18 -8.12
C ASN A 102 3.25 2.49 -8.19
N ASP A 103 3.19 1.37 -8.90
CA ASP A 103 1.95 0.65 -9.17
C ASP A 103 1.44 -0.08 -7.92
N GLU A 104 2.32 -0.66 -7.10
CA GLU A 104 1.96 -1.38 -5.88
C GLU A 104 1.36 -0.44 -4.83
N ILE A 105 1.95 0.73 -4.62
CA ILE A 105 1.43 1.74 -3.68
C ILE A 105 0.10 2.30 -4.20
N ALA A 106 -0.02 2.55 -5.50
CA ALA A 106 -1.25 3.04 -6.10
C ALA A 106 -2.39 2.00 -5.98
N ASP A 107 -2.08 0.71 -6.13
CA ASP A 107 -3.06 -0.37 -5.93
C ASP A 107 -3.60 -0.38 -4.49
N LEU A 108 -2.74 -0.17 -3.50
CA LEU A 108 -3.17 -0.06 -2.10
C LEU A 108 -4.11 1.13 -1.88
N PHE A 109 -3.78 2.32 -2.41
CA PHE A 109 -4.65 3.50 -2.31
C PHE A 109 -5.99 3.30 -3.02
N THR A 110 -5.99 2.79 -4.24
CA THR A 110 -7.23 2.55 -4.99
C THR A 110 -8.08 1.45 -4.37
N THR A 111 -7.46 0.45 -3.73
CA THR A 111 -8.15 -0.58 -2.93
C THR A 111 -8.80 0.03 -1.69
N LEU A 112 -8.10 0.92 -0.97
CA LEU A 112 -8.67 1.62 0.18
C LEU A 112 -9.86 2.49 -0.23
N LEU A 113 -9.77 3.22 -1.35
CA LEU A 113 -10.89 3.97 -1.92
C LEU A 113 -12.09 3.08 -2.25
N ALA A 114 -11.85 1.93 -2.90
CA ALA A 114 -12.92 0.99 -3.23
C ALA A 114 -13.61 0.44 -1.97
N ASN A 115 -12.85 0.11 -0.93
CA ASN A 115 -13.41 -0.31 0.35
C ASN A 115 -14.21 0.82 1.03
N ALA A 116 -13.76 2.07 0.93
CA ALA A 116 -14.47 3.24 1.45
C ALA A 116 -15.74 3.57 0.64
N SER A 117 -15.85 3.06 -0.59
CA SER A 117 -17.00 3.27 -1.48
C SER A 117 -18.06 2.16 -1.37
N ASN A 118 -17.89 1.17 -0.50
CA ASN A 118 -18.76 0.02 -0.37
C ASN A 118 -19.35 -0.06 1.04
N ILE A 119 -20.67 -0.04 1.17
CA ILE A 119 -21.41 -0.12 2.44
C ILE A 119 -20.97 -1.33 3.29
N ASP A 120 -20.64 -2.45 2.65
CA ASP A 120 -20.23 -3.68 3.37
C ASP A 120 -18.84 -3.57 3.99
N THR A 121 -17.97 -2.67 3.50
CA THR A 121 -16.56 -2.56 3.92
C THR A 121 -16.16 -1.17 4.42
N VAL A 122 -17.02 -0.16 4.28
CA VAL A 122 -16.73 1.23 4.68
C VAL A 122 -16.31 1.35 6.15
N ASN A 123 -16.87 0.53 7.03
CA ASN A 123 -16.54 0.48 8.44
C ASN A 123 -15.09 0.01 8.73
N ARG A 124 -14.42 -0.60 7.75
CA ARG A 124 -13.03 -1.03 7.81
C ARG A 124 -12.07 -0.02 7.18
N ALA A 125 -12.60 0.93 6.41
CA ALA A 125 -11.79 1.99 5.82
C ALA A 125 -11.56 3.08 6.88
N HIS A 126 -10.32 3.17 7.36
CA HIS A 126 -9.96 4.14 8.40
C HIS A 126 -8.96 5.17 7.84
N PRO A 127 -9.07 6.48 8.18
CA PRO A 127 -8.16 7.52 7.69
C PRO A 127 -6.68 7.24 7.96
N ALA A 128 -6.34 6.60 9.09
CA ALA A 128 -4.97 6.22 9.42
C ALA A 128 -4.29 5.32 8.36
N PHE A 129 -5.06 4.56 7.58
CA PHE A 129 -4.50 3.71 6.53
C PHE A 129 -3.90 4.52 5.38
N VAL A 130 -4.38 5.74 5.15
CA VAL A 130 -3.79 6.64 4.16
C VAL A 130 -2.35 6.99 4.54
N ASP A 131 -2.11 7.25 5.83
CA ASP A 131 -0.77 7.55 6.34
C ASP A 131 0.12 6.31 6.35
N ILE A 132 -0.41 5.16 6.75
CA ILE A 132 0.32 3.89 6.73
C ILE A 132 0.80 3.60 5.30
N ILE A 133 -0.10 3.59 4.31
CA ILE A 133 0.24 3.34 2.90
C ILE A 133 1.25 4.39 2.40
N GLY A 134 1.09 5.65 2.81
CA GLY A 134 2.00 6.73 2.43
C GLY A 134 3.42 6.62 2.98
N ARG A 135 3.66 5.72 3.95
CA ARG A 135 4.97 5.44 4.55
C ARG A 135 5.61 4.15 4.03
N LEU A 136 4.92 3.41 3.17
CA LEU A 136 5.44 2.17 2.60
C LEU A 136 6.37 2.45 1.42
N SER A 137 7.43 1.67 1.34
CA SER A 137 8.22 1.51 0.12
C SER A 137 7.55 0.54 -0.84
N GLU A 138 8.02 0.50 -2.09
CA GLU A 138 7.58 -0.45 -3.10
C GLU A 138 7.77 -1.91 -2.64
N ASP A 139 8.92 -2.22 -2.07
CA ASP A 139 9.24 -3.56 -1.58
C ASP A 139 8.33 -3.99 -0.42
N GLU A 140 8.00 -3.06 0.50
CA GLU A 140 7.03 -3.31 1.57
C GLU A 140 5.63 -3.55 1.03
N ALA A 141 5.20 -2.82 0.01
CA ALA A 141 3.93 -3.08 -0.65
C ALA A 141 3.87 -4.47 -1.30
N ARG A 142 4.96 -4.93 -1.93
CA ARG A 142 5.09 -6.29 -2.48
C ARG A 142 5.04 -7.35 -1.38
N ILE A 143 5.69 -7.11 -0.24
CA ILE A 143 5.61 -7.99 0.93
C ILE A 143 4.16 -8.10 1.41
N ILE A 144 3.46 -6.99 1.55
CA ILE A 144 2.05 -6.98 1.95
C ILE A 144 1.18 -7.76 0.96
N GLN A 145 1.40 -7.59 -0.36
CA GLN A 145 0.65 -8.34 -1.38
C GLN A 145 0.89 -9.84 -1.27
N TYR A 146 2.12 -10.28 -1.03
CA TYR A 146 2.43 -11.68 -0.81
C TYR A 146 1.74 -12.23 0.45
N LEU A 147 1.76 -11.47 1.53
CA LEU A 147 1.15 -11.84 2.80
C LEU A 147 -0.38 -11.89 2.78
N ARG A 148 -1.04 -11.34 1.75
CA ARG A 148 -2.49 -11.55 1.53
C ARG A 148 -2.84 -13.02 1.28
N THR A 149 -1.91 -13.80 0.75
CA THR A 149 -2.08 -15.22 0.45
C THR A 149 -1.41 -16.13 1.48
N ALA A 150 -0.41 -15.61 2.19
CA ALA A 150 0.31 -16.32 3.23
C ALA A 150 -0.23 -15.92 4.62
N ILE A 151 -0.62 -16.91 5.42
CA ILE A 151 -1.18 -16.67 6.76
C ILE A 151 -0.10 -16.17 7.72
N GLU A 152 1.13 -16.66 7.54
CA GLU A 152 2.27 -16.40 8.42
C GLU A 152 3.59 -16.54 7.66
N VAL A 153 4.62 -15.85 8.15
CA VAL A 153 5.98 -15.93 7.63
C VAL A 153 6.93 -16.22 8.77
N PRO A 154 7.63 -17.36 8.74
CA PRO A 154 8.64 -17.67 9.74
C PRO A 154 9.86 -16.78 9.58
N TYR A 155 10.45 -16.40 10.70
CA TYR A 155 11.70 -15.68 10.76
C TYR A 155 12.58 -16.18 11.90
N CYS A 156 13.87 -15.90 11.84
CA CYS A 156 14.86 -16.18 12.87
C CYS A 156 15.63 -14.92 13.24
N SER A 157 15.95 -14.79 14.53
CA SER A 157 16.93 -13.80 14.99
C SER A 157 18.19 -14.54 15.43
N PHE A 158 19.33 -14.14 14.86
CA PHE A 158 20.64 -14.75 15.18
C PHE A 158 21.37 -13.88 16.20
N ARG A 159 21.78 -14.49 17.30
CA ARG A 159 22.42 -13.81 18.43
C ARG A 159 23.76 -14.44 18.75
N ALA A 160 24.81 -13.63 18.88
CA ALA A 160 26.09 -14.07 19.46
C ALA A 160 26.03 -13.96 20.98
N ILE A 161 26.31 -15.05 21.68
CA ILE A 161 26.41 -15.06 23.13
C ILE A 161 27.78 -14.51 23.52
N THR A 162 27.83 -13.49 24.37
CA THR A 162 29.08 -12.98 24.92
C THR A 162 29.60 -13.90 26.00
N LYS A 163 30.90 -14.21 25.96
CA LYS A 163 31.54 -15.09 26.96
C LYS A 163 31.85 -14.38 28.28
N ASN A 164 31.21 -13.28 28.59
CA ASN A 164 31.43 -12.52 29.82
C ASN A 164 30.70 -13.18 31.00
N GLU A 165 31.25 -13.04 32.20
CA GLU A 165 30.68 -13.63 33.43
C GLU A 165 29.24 -13.19 33.74
N ASN A 166 28.83 -12.02 33.25
CA ASN A 166 27.46 -11.50 33.43
C ASN A 166 26.44 -12.01 32.41
N GLY A 167 26.85 -12.86 31.46
CA GLY A 167 26.00 -13.28 30.36
C GLY A 167 25.59 -12.09 29.49
N GLY A 168 25.10 -12.36 28.31
CA GLY A 168 24.60 -11.35 27.38
C GLY A 168 24.66 -11.85 25.95
N PHE A 169 23.94 -11.19 25.07
CA PHE A 169 24.01 -11.49 23.64
C PHE A 169 24.02 -10.21 22.83
N ILE A 170 24.56 -10.31 21.63
CA ILE A 170 24.48 -9.28 20.61
C ILE A 170 23.68 -9.87 19.45
N THR A 171 22.63 -9.20 19.02
CA THR A 171 21.89 -9.60 17.82
C THR A 171 22.77 -9.31 16.61
N ILE A 172 23.09 -10.34 15.84
CA ILE A 172 23.89 -10.24 14.61
C ILE A 172 22.98 -9.97 13.42
N LEU A 173 21.85 -10.70 13.35
CA LEU A 173 20.85 -10.58 12.29
C LEU A 173 19.49 -10.79 12.93
N ASP A 174 18.61 -9.83 12.67
CA ASP A 174 17.24 -9.89 13.13
C ASP A 174 16.28 -10.10 11.95
N HIS A 175 15.14 -10.72 12.19
CA HIS A 175 14.08 -10.98 11.20
C HIS A 175 14.60 -11.65 9.91
N ALA A 176 15.60 -12.55 10.01
CA ALA A 176 16.01 -13.36 8.87
C ALA A 176 14.86 -14.26 8.41
N THR A 177 14.52 -14.21 7.14
CA THR A 177 13.36 -14.90 6.55
C THR A 177 13.64 -15.38 5.14
N MET A 178 12.77 -16.25 4.61
CA MET A 178 12.82 -16.69 3.22
C MET A 178 12.11 -15.75 2.24
N LEU A 179 11.45 -14.67 2.70
CA LEU A 179 10.73 -13.72 1.83
C LEU A 179 11.54 -13.23 0.63
N PRO A 180 12.84 -12.83 0.77
CA PRO A 180 13.63 -12.37 -0.38
C PRO A 180 13.81 -13.42 -1.50
N TYR A 181 13.55 -14.69 -1.21
CA TYR A 181 13.61 -15.77 -2.20
C TYR A 181 12.25 -16.08 -2.83
N TYR A 182 11.16 -15.63 -2.21
CA TYR A 182 9.78 -15.85 -2.70
C TYR A 182 9.23 -14.64 -3.43
N ILE A 183 9.75 -13.44 -3.12
CA ILE A 183 9.27 -12.16 -3.64
C ILE A 183 10.40 -11.48 -4.41
N SER A 184 10.11 -10.97 -5.60
CA SER A 184 11.06 -10.13 -6.35
C SER A 184 11.14 -8.75 -5.71
N LEU A 185 12.08 -8.56 -4.77
CA LEU A 185 12.36 -7.29 -4.13
C LEU A 185 13.42 -6.51 -4.91
N THR A 186 13.30 -5.19 -4.92
CA THR A 186 14.29 -4.29 -5.53
C THR A 186 15.57 -4.25 -4.69
N PHE A 187 15.42 -4.25 -3.36
CA PHE A 187 16.52 -4.24 -2.40
C PHE A 187 16.35 -5.35 -1.35
N PRO A 188 16.55 -6.63 -1.71
CA PRO A 188 16.32 -7.77 -0.81
C PRO A 188 17.15 -7.74 0.47
N GLN A 189 18.31 -7.06 0.45
CA GLN A 189 19.17 -6.90 1.63
C GLN A 189 18.55 -6.04 2.75
N ASN A 190 17.49 -5.27 2.42
CA ASN A 190 16.81 -4.40 3.38
C ASN A 190 15.64 -5.09 4.09
N ILE A 191 15.48 -6.41 3.93
CA ILE A 191 14.32 -7.16 4.45
C ILE A 191 14.06 -6.92 5.94
N THR A 192 15.11 -6.88 6.76
CA THR A 192 14.99 -6.61 8.20
C THR A 192 14.38 -5.23 8.47
N ALA A 193 14.80 -4.21 7.72
CA ALA A 193 14.26 -2.86 7.85
C ALA A 193 12.79 -2.80 7.42
N TYR A 194 12.43 -3.49 6.33
CA TYR A 194 11.05 -3.58 5.86
C TYR A 194 10.14 -4.24 6.88
N LEU A 195 10.53 -5.40 7.43
CA LEU A 195 9.74 -6.09 8.44
C LEU A 195 9.61 -5.25 9.71
N SER A 196 10.70 -4.63 10.18
CA SER A 196 10.66 -3.75 11.34
C SER A 196 9.73 -2.54 11.13
N ASN A 197 9.73 -1.94 9.93
CA ASN A 197 8.80 -0.87 9.61
C ASN A 197 7.35 -1.35 9.58
N LEU A 198 7.06 -2.49 8.94
CA LEU A 198 5.71 -3.07 8.87
C LEU A 198 5.16 -3.43 10.26
N ILE A 199 6.02 -3.93 11.15
CA ILE A 199 5.67 -4.18 12.56
C ILE A 199 5.38 -2.86 13.28
N SER A 200 6.25 -1.85 13.12
CA SER A 200 6.08 -0.54 13.76
C SER A 200 4.82 0.20 13.30
N LEU A 201 4.39 -0.02 12.05
CA LEU A 201 3.16 0.50 11.49
C LEU A 201 1.91 -0.32 11.91
N GLY A 202 2.08 -1.42 12.64
CA GLY A 202 1.00 -2.30 13.04
C GLY A 202 0.37 -3.10 11.88
N VAL A 203 1.06 -3.18 10.73
CA VAL A 203 0.65 -4.00 9.58
C VAL A 203 0.93 -5.47 9.83
N LEU A 204 2.07 -5.75 10.46
CA LEU A 204 2.44 -7.08 10.94
C LEU A 204 2.41 -7.10 12.47
N SER A 205 2.06 -8.24 13.04
CA SER A 205 2.25 -8.53 14.46
C SER A 205 3.41 -9.50 14.64
N ASP A 206 4.24 -9.21 15.62
CA ASP A 206 5.30 -10.08 16.10
C ASP A 206 4.84 -10.64 17.45
N GLU A 207 4.41 -11.89 17.46
CA GLU A 207 3.87 -12.55 18.66
C GLU A 207 4.93 -13.48 19.25
N ASP A 208 5.59 -13.05 20.30
CA ASP A 208 6.58 -13.86 21.03
C ASP A 208 5.99 -15.20 21.50
N GLY A 209 6.75 -16.27 21.29
CA GLY A 209 6.41 -17.61 21.81
C GLY A 209 5.58 -18.49 20.87
N LEU A 210 5.20 -18.02 19.67
CA LEU A 210 4.61 -18.86 18.64
C LEU A 210 5.70 -19.46 17.74
N TYR A 211 5.65 -20.75 17.48
CA TYR A 211 6.60 -21.46 16.62
C TYR A 211 5.84 -22.41 15.69
N LYS A 212 6.32 -22.54 14.45
CA LYS A 212 5.88 -23.65 13.61
C LYS A 212 6.45 -24.95 14.18
N ILE A 213 5.63 -26.01 14.18
CA ILE A 213 6.05 -27.35 14.60
C ILE A 213 7.05 -27.94 13.60
N ASP A 214 6.88 -27.62 12.30
CA ASP A 214 7.81 -28.03 11.25
C ASP A 214 9.01 -27.07 11.21
N ASN A 215 10.18 -27.62 11.52
CA ASN A 215 11.44 -26.87 11.52
C ASN A 215 12.05 -26.66 10.14
N THR A 216 11.52 -27.28 9.08
CA THR A 216 12.10 -27.24 7.73
C THR A 216 12.32 -25.82 7.21
N GLU A 217 11.38 -24.91 7.47
CA GLU A 217 11.50 -23.51 7.05
C GLU A 217 12.59 -22.78 7.81
N TYR A 218 12.74 -23.05 9.11
CA TYR A 218 13.82 -22.47 9.94
C TYR A 218 15.20 -22.99 9.54
N ASP A 219 15.31 -24.28 9.20
CA ASP A 219 16.56 -24.86 8.68
C ASP A 219 16.95 -24.22 7.34
N ASN A 220 15.98 -23.97 6.47
CA ASN A 220 16.20 -23.25 5.21
C ASN A 220 16.68 -21.81 5.44
N ILE A 221 16.11 -21.10 6.42
CA ILE A 221 16.57 -19.75 6.78
C ILE A 221 18.02 -19.79 7.26
N CYS A 222 18.38 -20.75 8.11
CA CYS A 222 19.75 -20.94 8.60
C CYS A 222 20.72 -21.20 7.45
N LEU A 223 20.40 -22.18 6.57
CA LEU A 223 21.21 -22.55 5.40
C LEU A 223 21.47 -21.35 4.48
N LYS A 224 20.43 -20.60 4.13
CA LYS A 224 20.52 -19.46 3.21
C LYS A 224 21.31 -18.28 3.77
N ASN A 225 21.40 -18.15 5.09
CA ASN A 225 22.20 -17.11 5.74
C ASN A 225 23.60 -17.58 6.13
N GLY A 226 24.02 -18.79 5.72
CA GLY A 226 25.37 -19.33 5.98
C GLY A 226 25.63 -19.64 7.45
N LEU A 227 24.59 -19.95 8.22
CA LEU A 227 24.63 -20.08 9.68
C LEU A 227 24.44 -21.53 10.16
N ASP A 228 24.63 -22.49 9.27
CA ASP A 228 24.47 -23.93 9.53
C ASP A 228 25.39 -24.46 10.63
N SER A 229 26.52 -23.77 10.89
CA SER A 229 27.52 -24.15 11.88
C SER A 229 27.35 -23.43 13.23
N PHE A 230 26.49 -22.45 13.32
CA PHE A 230 26.20 -21.76 14.58
C PHE A 230 25.08 -22.50 15.31
N GLY A 231 25.38 -23.03 16.48
CA GLY A 231 24.42 -23.75 17.32
C GLY A 231 23.11 -22.98 17.48
N LYS A 232 21.99 -23.69 17.50
CA LYS A 232 20.60 -23.20 17.51
C LYS A 232 20.43 -21.96 18.39
N SER A 233 20.52 -20.81 17.77
CA SER A 233 20.24 -19.51 18.37
C SER A 233 18.74 -19.28 18.32
N SER A 234 18.16 -18.70 19.33
CA SER A 234 16.73 -18.50 19.55
C SER A 234 15.92 -18.31 18.24
N VAL A 235 15.11 -19.32 17.93
CA VAL A 235 14.10 -19.25 16.88
C VAL A 235 12.98 -18.36 17.38
N SER A 236 12.57 -17.38 16.60
CA SER A 236 11.48 -16.45 16.94
C SER A 236 10.24 -16.75 16.12
N CYS A 237 9.10 -16.22 16.55
CA CYS A 237 7.77 -16.46 16.03
C CYS A 237 7.55 -16.13 14.57
N PRO A 238 6.54 -16.72 13.93
CA PRO A 238 6.08 -16.29 12.61
C PRO A 238 5.45 -14.90 12.67
N LEU A 239 5.85 -14.02 11.74
CA LEU A 239 5.17 -12.76 11.51
C LEU A 239 3.81 -13.01 10.86
N LYS A 240 2.78 -12.38 11.39
CA LYS A 240 1.42 -12.47 10.85
C LYS A 240 0.89 -11.08 10.48
N PRO A 241 0.01 -10.97 9.45
CA PRO A 241 -0.77 -9.77 9.27
C PRO A 241 -1.57 -9.46 10.52
N SER A 242 -1.55 -8.21 11.00
CA SER A 242 -2.35 -7.81 12.15
C SER A 242 -3.84 -7.90 11.82
N ASP A 243 -4.68 -8.23 12.81
CA ASP A 243 -6.13 -8.33 12.62
C ASP A 243 -6.78 -7.01 12.21
N SER A 244 -6.13 -5.90 12.51
CA SER A 244 -6.52 -4.54 12.14
C SER A 244 -5.99 -4.09 10.77
N ALA A 245 -5.17 -4.90 10.07
CA ALA A 245 -4.61 -4.51 8.78
C ALA A 245 -5.71 -4.37 7.70
N PRO A 246 -5.68 -3.30 6.88
CA PRO A 246 -6.73 -2.99 5.90
C PRO A 246 -6.90 -4.00 4.77
N LEU A 247 -6.06 -5.03 4.74
CA LEU A 247 -5.87 -5.93 3.60
C LEU A 247 -6.46 -7.33 3.78
N LYS A 248 -7.16 -7.62 4.90
CA LYS A 248 -7.93 -8.86 4.99
C LYS A 248 -9.11 -8.77 4.04
N HIS A 249 -9.00 -9.44 2.88
CA HIS A 249 -10.16 -9.71 2.04
C HIS A 249 -11.11 -10.64 2.80
N SER A 250 -12.39 -10.26 2.83
CA SER A 250 -13.43 -11.26 2.96
C SER A 250 -13.29 -12.20 1.75
N THR A 251 -12.83 -13.43 1.97
CA THR A 251 -13.11 -14.51 1.05
C THR A 251 -14.62 -14.51 0.86
N MET A 252 -15.10 -14.13 -0.31
CA MET A 252 -16.47 -14.48 -0.70
C MET A 252 -16.55 -16.01 -0.62
N PRO A 253 -17.56 -16.54 0.07
CA PRO A 253 -17.89 -17.95 -0.09
C PRO A 253 -18.33 -18.21 -1.53
N PRO A 254 -18.16 -19.43 -2.03
CA PRO A 254 -18.48 -19.82 -3.39
C PRO A 254 -19.94 -19.59 -3.73
#